data_02ea765f45d6a476de42303693061c77
#
_entry.id   02ea765f45d6a476de42303693061c77
#
_cell.length_a   1.000
_cell.length_b   1.000
_cell.length_c   1.000
_cell.angle_alpha   90.00
_cell.angle_beta   90.00
_cell.angle_gamma   90.00
#
_symmetry.space_group_name_H-M   'P 1'
#
loop_
_entity.id
_entity.type
_entity.pdbx_description
1 polymer ?
#
loop_
_entity_poly.entity_id
_entity_poly.type
_entity_poly.pdbx_seq_one_letter_code
_entity_poly.pdbx_strand_id
1 'polypeptide(L)' 'MEMLKKAILKALEDKYNAQISEADATLKIYLEQSVGIGEHPQHIDEVDKLIEKIATAEEKLEVLKGYDD' A
#
# COMPACT_ATOMS: atom_id res chain seq x y z
N MET A 1 -1.91 -23.68 18.37
CA MET A 1 -2.03 -23.23 16.98
C MET A 1 -2.65 -21.87 16.83
N GLU A 2 -3.52 -21.49 17.75
CA GLU A 2 -4.11 -20.15 17.74
C GLU A 2 -3.05 -19.05 17.81
N MET A 3 -2.03 -19.25 18.65
CA MET A 3 -0.97 -18.25 18.76
C MET A 3 -0.20 -18.07 17.46
N LEU A 4 0.06 -19.18 16.78
CA LEU A 4 0.78 -19.11 15.50
C LEU A 4 -0.08 -18.46 14.43
N LYS A 5 -1.36 -18.80 14.39
CA LYS A 5 -2.29 -18.18 13.44
C LYS A 5 -2.35 -16.67 13.66
N LYS A 6 -2.52 -16.25 14.92
CA LYS A 6 -2.59 -14.83 15.24
C LYS A 6 -1.30 -14.10 14.89
N ALA A 7 -0.15 -14.76 15.14
CA ALA A 7 1.14 -14.15 14.80
C ALA A 7 1.29 -13.94 13.31
N ILE A 8 0.86 -14.91 12.52
CA ILE A 8 0.93 -14.81 11.05
C ILE A 8 0.01 -13.71 10.55
N LEU A 9 -1.23 -13.68 11.04
CA LEU A 9 -2.19 -12.67 10.61
C LEU A 9 -1.71 -11.27 10.98
N LYS A 10 -1.14 -11.12 12.19
CA LYS A 10 -0.61 -9.83 12.62
C LYS A 10 0.56 -9.38 11.74
N ALA A 11 1.44 -10.31 11.41
CA ALA A 11 2.59 -10.01 10.56
C ALA A 11 2.14 -9.54 9.18
N LEU A 12 1.11 -10.17 8.62
CA LEU A 12 0.56 -9.77 7.33
C LEU A 12 -0.11 -8.40 7.42
N GLU A 13 -0.86 -8.16 8.48
CA GLU A 13 -1.48 -6.86 8.68
C GLU A 13 -0.42 -5.77 8.73
N ASP A 14 0.63 -5.99 9.51
CA ASP A 14 1.72 -5.03 9.63
C ASP A 14 2.39 -4.79 8.28
N LYS A 15 2.59 -5.86 7.52
CA LYS A 15 3.21 -5.77 6.20
C LYS A 15 2.38 -4.91 5.25
N TYR A 16 1.07 -5.17 5.20
CA TYR A 16 0.21 -4.42 4.28
C TYR A 16 0.06 -2.96 4.70
N ASN A 17 -0.03 -2.70 6.00
CA ASN A 17 -0.08 -1.33 6.49
C ASN A 17 1.22 -0.58 6.18
N ALA A 18 2.36 -1.26 6.28
CA ALA A 18 3.64 -0.64 5.93
C ALA A 18 3.71 -0.34 4.43
N GLN A 19 3.19 -1.22 3.59
CA GLN A 19 3.16 -0.99 2.15
C GLN A 19 2.30 0.23 1.79
N ILE A 20 1.16 0.38 2.47
CA ILE A 20 0.29 1.53 2.27
C ILE A 20 1.00 2.81 2.69
N SER A 21 1.59 2.80 3.87
CA SER A 21 2.27 3.97 4.42
C SER A 21 3.43 4.41 3.53
N GLU A 22 4.22 3.45 3.06
CA GLU A 22 5.36 3.73 2.20
C GLU A 22 4.92 4.29 0.85
N ALA A 23 3.94 3.67 0.23
CA ALA A 23 3.43 4.13 -1.05
C ALA A 23 2.77 5.50 -0.93
N ASP A 24 2.03 5.74 0.16
CA ASP A 24 1.39 7.01 0.42
C ASP A 24 2.42 8.14 0.56
N ALA A 25 3.50 7.87 1.29
CA ALA A 25 4.56 8.86 1.47
C ALA A 25 5.21 9.22 0.14
N THR A 26 5.48 8.21 -0.69
CA THR A 26 6.08 8.43 -2.00
C THR A 26 5.11 9.18 -2.92
N LEU A 27 3.84 8.81 -2.86
CA LEU A 27 2.80 9.47 -3.66
C LEU A 27 2.71 10.95 -3.32
N LYS A 28 2.78 11.29 -2.04
CA LYS A 28 2.73 12.68 -1.61
C LYS A 28 3.89 13.49 -2.15
N ILE A 29 5.07 12.89 -2.25
CA ILE A 29 6.23 13.56 -2.83
C ILE A 29 5.92 13.93 -4.29
N TYR A 30 5.37 13.00 -5.06
CA TYR A 30 5.01 13.27 -6.45
C TYR A 30 3.94 14.35 -6.57
N LEU A 31 2.92 14.28 -5.72
CA LEU A 31 1.80 15.22 -5.81
C LEU A 31 2.16 16.63 -5.34
N GLU A 32 3.04 16.73 -4.34
CA GLU A 32 3.43 18.03 -3.82
C GLU A 32 4.50 18.71 -4.65
N GLN A 33 5.32 17.93 -5.35
CA GLN A 33 6.32 18.49 -6.26
C GLN A 33 5.78 18.38 -7.67
N SER A 34 4.82 19.23 -7.98
CA SER A 34 4.15 19.20 -9.25
C SER A 34 5.02 19.67 -10.43
N VAL A 35 6.15 20.32 -10.14
CA VAL A 35 7.04 20.82 -11.19
C VAL A 35 7.55 19.64 -12.00
N GLY A 36 7.29 19.68 -13.30
CA GLY A 36 7.78 18.67 -14.22
C GLY A 36 6.93 17.43 -14.37
N ILE A 37 5.91 17.24 -13.52
CA ILE A 37 5.07 16.05 -13.65
C ILE A 37 4.40 15.99 -15.01
N GLY A 38 3.91 17.13 -15.48
CA GLY A 38 3.27 17.21 -16.78
C GLY A 38 4.23 17.05 -17.96
N GLU A 39 5.53 17.15 -17.69
CA GLU A 39 6.55 17.05 -18.72
C GLU A 39 7.12 15.65 -18.86
N HIS A 40 6.82 14.77 -17.90
CA HIS A 40 7.38 13.42 -17.88
C HIS A 40 6.26 12.39 -17.77
N PRO A 41 5.84 11.83 -18.91
CA PRO A 41 4.75 10.85 -18.91
C PRO A 41 4.98 9.67 -17.96
N GLN A 42 6.25 9.29 -17.74
CA GLN A 42 6.55 8.20 -16.82
C GLN A 42 6.14 8.51 -15.39
N HIS A 43 5.97 9.79 -15.03
CA HIS A 43 5.50 10.14 -13.71
C HIS A 43 4.05 9.69 -13.49
N ILE A 44 3.25 9.76 -14.55
CA ILE A 44 1.87 9.29 -14.48
C ILE A 44 1.84 7.80 -14.21
N ASP A 45 2.69 7.04 -14.91
CA ASP A 45 2.78 5.61 -14.72
C ASP A 45 3.28 5.26 -13.32
N GLU A 46 4.25 6.03 -12.80
CA GLU A 46 4.77 5.78 -11.46
C GLU A 46 3.71 6.07 -10.39
N VAL A 47 2.95 7.15 -10.55
CA VAL A 47 1.86 7.47 -9.63
C VAL A 47 0.81 6.37 -9.68
N ASP A 48 0.48 5.89 -10.87
CA ASP A 48 -0.48 4.81 -11.04
C ASP A 48 -0.04 3.54 -10.31
N LYS A 49 1.25 3.21 -10.40
CA LYS A 49 1.78 2.04 -9.70
C LYS A 49 1.67 2.18 -8.19
N LEU A 50 1.85 3.38 -7.67
CA LEU A 50 1.72 3.63 -6.24
C LEU A 50 0.27 3.47 -5.79
N ILE A 51 -0.66 3.99 -6.59
CA ILE A 51 -2.09 3.83 -6.33
C ILE A 51 -2.46 2.35 -6.34
N GLU A 52 -1.96 1.60 -7.31
CA GLU A 52 -2.21 0.17 -7.40
C GLU A 52 -1.69 -0.57 -6.17
N LYS A 53 -0.50 -0.20 -5.71
CA LYS A 53 0.08 -0.82 -4.52
C LYS A 53 -0.81 -0.59 -3.29
N ILE A 54 -1.29 0.64 -3.12
CA ILE A 54 -2.19 0.98 -2.01
C ILE A 54 -3.49 0.18 -2.13
N ALA A 55 -4.09 0.18 -3.31
CA ALA A 55 -5.36 -0.50 -3.52
C ALA A 55 -5.23 -2.01 -3.26
N THR A 56 -4.14 -2.61 -3.72
CA THR A 56 -3.90 -4.04 -3.52
C THR A 56 -3.71 -4.35 -2.02
N ALA A 57 -2.95 -3.53 -1.32
CA ALA A 57 -2.72 -3.74 0.11
C ALA A 57 -4.01 -3.57 0.91
N GLU A 58 -4.83 -2.58 0.55
CA GLU A 58 -6.13 -2.38 1.22
C GLU A 58 -7.06 -3.56 0.99
N GLU A 59 -7.06 -4.10 -0.23
CA GLU A 59 -7.87 -5.26 -0.54
C GLU A 59 -7.42 -6.48 0.28
N LYS A 60 -6.09 -6.65 0.41
CA LYS A 60 -5.55 -7.74 1.21
C LYS A 60 -5.91 -7.61 2.68
N LEU A 61 -5.90 -6.38 3.20
CA LEU A 61 -6.33 -6.14 4.58
C LEU A 61 -7.79 -6.53 4.78
N GLU A 62 -8.61 -6.23 3.79
CA GLU A 62 -10.03 -6.59 3.85
C GLU A 62 -10.20 -8.10 3.86
N VAL A 63 -9.41 -8.81 3.05
CA VAL A 63 -9.43 -10.27 3.02
C VAL A 63 -9.02 -10.85 4.37
N LEU A 64 -8.01 -10.26 5.01
CA LEU A 64 -7.56 -10.75 6.33
C LEU A 64 -8.66 -10.72 7.38
N LYS A 65 -9.58 -9.77 7.30
CA LYS A 65 -10.66 -9.68 8.28
C LYS A 65 -11.51 -10.94 8.32
N GLY A 66 -11.61 -11.63 7.18
CA GLY A 66 -12.38 -12.87 7.11
C GLY A 66 -11.76 -14.03 7.87
N TYR A 67 -10.50 -13.91 8.23
CA TYR A 67 -9.76 -14.97 8.90
C TYR A 67 -9.47 -14.62 10.36
N ASP A 68 -9.86 -13.44 10.80
CA ASP A 68 -9.56 -12.94 12.13
C ASP A 68 -10.73 -13.20 13.08
N ASP A 69 -10.98 -14.48 13.30
CA ASP A 69 -12.02 -14.89 14.23
C ASP A 69 -11.43 -15.82 15.27
#